data_1aa5713329b77718b05f91f034697c78
#
_entry.id   1aa5713329b77718b05f91f034697c78
#
_cell.length_a   1.000
_cell.length_b   1.000
_cell.length_c   1.000
_cell.angle_alpha   90.00
_cell.angle_beta   90.00
_cell.angle_gamma   90.00
#
_symmetry.space_group_name_H-M   'P 1'
#
loop_
_entity.id
_entity.type
_entity.pdbx_description
1 polymer ?
#
loop_
_entity_poly.entity_id
_entity_poly.type
_entity_poly.pdbx_seq_one_letter_code
_entity_poly.pdbx_strand_id
1 'polypeptide(L)' 'MLEGVRMTKDALAAVLASEGVEEIPADGPFDPHVHEALMAQPAEGVEPGHVVHVVQRGYRIGDAVLRPARVVVAEERGED' A
#
# COMPACT_ATOMS: atom_id res chain seq x y z
N MET A 1 -23.81 -4.64 21.57
CA MET A 1 -23.22 -4.16 21.67
C MET A 1 -22.16 -4.03 21.05
N LEU A 2 -21.71 -3.54 20.93
CA LEU A 2 -20.88 -3.39 20.24
C LEU A 2 -19.69 -3.37 20.65
N GLU A 3 -19.23 -3.87 21.17
CA GLU A 3 -18.15 -3.92 21.53
C GLU A 3 -17.31 -4.08 20.53
N GLY A 4 -17.47 -4.38 19.55
CA GLY A 4 -16.64 -4.54 18.54
C GLY A 4 -15.85 -3.42 18.13
N VAL A 5 -16.03 -2.41 18.74
CA VAL A 5 -15.34 -1.29 18.44
C VAL A 5 -13.92 -1.40 18.56
N ARG A 6 -13.36 -2.21 19.36
CA ARG A 6 -12.01 -2.27 19.44
C ARG A 6 -11.44 -3.31 18.61
N MET A 7 -11.51 -3.43 17.38
CA MET A 7 -10.91 -4.41 16.54
C MET A 7 -9.43 -4.17 16.39
N THR A 8 -8.64 -5.22 16.51
CA THR A 8 -7.23 -5.14 16.26
C THR A 8 -7.02 -5.12 14.75
N LYS A 9 -5.81 -4.83 14.32
CA LYS A 9 -5.50 -4.88 12.92
C LYS A 9 -5.69 -6.25 12.36
N ASP A 10 -5.34 -7.28 13.12
CA ASP A 10 -5.48 -8.63 12.64
C ASP A 10 -6.94 -9.00 12.48
N ALA A 11 -7.77 -8.57 13.41
CA ALA A 11 -9.19 -8.88 13.32
C ALA A 11 -9.81 -8.17 12.14
N LEU A 12 -9.41 -6.93 11.90
CA LEU A 12 -9.94 -6.20 10.78
C LEU A 12 -9.51 -6.84 9.48
N ALA A 13 -8.26 -7.26 9.38
CA ALA A 13 -7.78 -7.88 8.15
C ALA A 13 -8.54 -9.19 7.90
N ALA A 14 -8.85 -9.94 8.93
CA ALA A 14 -9.59 -11.17 8.75
C ALA A 14 -11.01 -10.90 8.26
N VAL A 15 -11.64 -9.86 8.77
CA VAL A 15 -12.97 -9.51 8.34
C VAL A 15 -12.95 -9.08 6.88
N LEU A 16 -11.97 -8.25 6.50
CA LEU A 16 -11.90 -7.82 5.12
C LEU A 16 -11.64 -8.97 4.18
N ALA A 17 -10.80 -9.89 4.60
CA ALA A 17 -10.52 -11.05 3.75
C ALA A 17 -11.76 -11.89 3.54
N SER A 18 -12.58 -12.01 4.56
CA SER A 18 -13.77 -12.84 4.43
C SER A 18 -14.80 -12.19 3.51
N GLU A 19 -14.70 -10.91 3.27
CA GLU A 19 -15.59 -10.23 2.36
C GLU A 19 -15.01 -10.17 0.95
N GLY A 20 -13.88 -10.81 0.72
CA GLY A 20 -13.27 -10.76 -0.60
C GLY A 20 -12.37 -9.57 -0.82
N VAL A 21 -12.08 -8.84 0.22
CA VAL A 21 -11.21 -7.68 0.12
C VAL A 21 -9.77 -8.13 0.30
N GLU A 22 -8.90 -7.69 -0.58
CA GLU A 22 -7.49 -8.04 -0.51
C GLU A 22 -6.65 -6.80 -0.37
N GLU A 23 -5.58 -6.91 0.37
CA GLU A 23 -4.65 -5.81 0.50
C GLU A 23 -3.82 -5.74 -0.78
N ILE A 24 -3.61 -4.54 -1.29
CA ILE A 24 -2.85 -4.35 -2.50
C ILE A 24 -1.37 -4.45 -2.16
N PRO A 25 -0.61 -5.32 -2.82
CA PRO A 25 0.81 -5.44 -2.54
C PRO A 25 1.52 -4.15 -2.89
N ALA A 26 2.48 -3.76 -2.07
CA ALA A 26 3.23 -2.54 -2.31
C ALA A 26 4.68 -2.75 -1.95
N ASP A 27 5.24 -3.88 -2.39
CA ASP A 27 6.63 -4.17 -2.11
C ASP A 27 7.34 -4.43 -3.39
N GLY A 28 7.72 -3.49 -4.10
CA GLY A 28 8.42 -3.65 -5.36
C GLY A 28 8.19 -2.44 -6.20
N PRO A 29 8.03 -2.61 -7.50
CA PRO A 29 7.86 -1.46 -8.37
C PRO A 29 6.54 -0.74 -8.07
N PHE A 30 6.57 0.56 -8.27
CA PHE A 30 5.36 1.36 -8.12
C PHE A 30 4.42 1.05 -9.28
N ASP A 31 3.15 0.89 -8.96
CA ASP A 31 2.14 0.61 -9.98
C ASP A 31 1.08 1.69 -9.90
N PRO A 32 1.01 2.60 -10.85
CA PRO A 32 0.07 3.70 -10.75
C PRO A 32 -1.39 3.28 -10.81
N HIS A 33 -1.68 2.05 -11.16
CA HIS A 33 -3.06 1.59 -11.18
C HIS A 33 -3.58 1.28 -9.79
N VAL A 34 -2.70 0.93 -8.88
CA VAL A 34 -3.12 0.52 -7.53
C VAL A 34 -2.34 1.24 -6.44
N HIS A 35 -1.35 2.05 -6.79
CA HIS A 35 -0.56 2.79 -5.82
C HIS A 35 -0.68 4.28 -6.09
N GLU A 36 -0.56 5.05 -5.04
CA GLU A 36 -0.52 6.51 -5.15
C GLU A 36 0.76 6.96 -4.49
N ALA A 37 1.65 7.57 -5.26
CA ALA A 37 2.91 8.04 -4.72
C ALA A 37 2.71 9.40 -4.07
N LEU A 38 2.95 9.48 -2.77
CA LEU A 38 2.83 10.74 -2.07
C LEU A 38 4.07 11.59 -2.24
N MET A 39 5.21 10.95 -2.36
CA MET A 39 6.45 11.67 -2.54
C MET A 39 7.52 10.70 -2.96
N ALA A 40 8.63 11.21 -3.43
CA ALA A 40 9.80 10.43 -3.75
C ALA A 40 10.92 10.88 -2.86
N GLN A 41 11.74 9.96 -2.42
CA GLN A 41 12.87 10.32 -1.57
C GLN A 41 14.05 9.45 -1.92
N PRO A 42 15.27 9.92 -1.68
CA PRO A 42 16.44 9.10 -1.94
C PRO A 42 16.44 7.90 -1.03
N ALA A 43 16.84 6.76 -1.55
CA ALA A 43 16.89 5.55 -0.76
C ALA A 43 17.99 4.68 -1.29
N GLU A 44 19.01 4.46 -0.47
CA GLU A 44 20.09 3.63 -0.87
C GLU A 44 19.68 2.20 -0.89
N GLY A 45 20.11 1.46 -1.87
CA GLY A 45 19.78 0.05 -1.94
C GLY A 45 18.41 -0.23 -2.52
N VAL A 46 17.67 0.81 -2.90
CA VAL A 46 16.35 0.63 -3.49
C VAL A 46 16.39 1.22 -4.89
N GLU A 47 15.93 0.46 -5.85
CA GLU A 47 15.95 0.95 -7.22
C GLU A 47 14.97 2.07 -7.40
N PRO A 48 15.30 3.04 -8.26
CA PRO A 48 14.39 4.15 -8.50
C PRO A 48 13.03 3.64 -8.95
N GLY A 49 11.99 4.26 -8.42
CA GLY A 49 10.64 3.87 -8.79
C GLY A 49 10.06 2.75 -7.97
N HIS A 50 10.86 2.16 -7.07
CA HIS A 50 10.34 1.12 -6.21
C HIS A 50 9.80 1.74 -4.93
N VAL A 51 8.90 1.04 -4.27
CA VAL A 51 8.27 1.52 -3.06
C VAL A 51 9.26 1.42 -1.91
N VAL A 52 9.41 2.52 -1.19
CA VAL A 52 10.27 2.57 -0.02
C VAL A 52 9.46 2.34 1.25
N HIS A 53 8.31 3.02 1.37
CA HIS A 53 7.44 2.90 2.52
C HIS A 53 6.01 2.86 2.08
N VAL A 54 5.18 2.15 2.84
CA VAL A 54 3.75 2.19 2.64
C VAL A 54 3.19 3.10 3.74
N VAL A 55 2.63 4.23 3.34
CA VAL A 55 2.09 5.18 4.28
C VAL A 55 0.67 4.77 4.67
N GLN A 56 -0.08 4.29 3.70
CA GLN A 56 -1.43 3.85 3.96
C GLN A 56 -1.71 2.65 3.06
N ARG A 57 -2.17 1.58 3.65
CA ARG A 57 -2.42 0.36 2.88
C ARG A 57 -3.61 0.54 1.97
N GLY A 58 -3.54 -0.06 0.82
CA GLY A 58 -4.63 -0.04 -0.13
C GLY A 58 -5.35 -1.37 -0.17
N TYR A 59 -6.57 -1.35 -0.65
CA TYR A 59 -7.42 -2.55 -0.68
C TYR A 59 -8.21 -2.59 -1.96
N ARG A 60 -8.54 -3.79 -2.37
CA ARG A 60 -9.36 -4.00 -3.57
C ARG A 60 -10.29 -5.17 -3.34
N ILE A 61 -11.35 -5.24 -4.14
CA ILE A 61 -12.24 -6.37 -4.19
C ILE A 61 -12.26 -6.77 -5.65
N GLY A 62 -11.75 -7.94 -5.96
CA GLY A 62 -11.65 -8.36 -7.34
C GLY A 62 -10.84 -7.36 -8.13
N ASP A 63 -11.40 -6.78 -9.14
CA ASP A 63 -10.71 -5.81 -9.95
C ASP A 63 -10.98 -4.38 -9.52
N ALA A 64 -11.82 -4.18 -8.53
CA ALA A 64 -12.19 -2.84 -8.10
C ALA A 64 -11.28 -2.38 -6.97
N VAL A 65 -10.58 -1.29 -7.18
CA VAL A 65 -9.70 -0.74 -6.17
C VAL A 65 -10.54 0.12 -5.24
N LEU A 66 -10.63 -0.28 -3.97
CA LEU A 66 -11.39 0.48 -3.00
C LEU A 66 -10.63 1.71 -2.58
N ARG A 67 -9.35 1.58 -2.41
CA ARG A 67 -8.47 2.73 -2.23
C ARG A 67 -7.06 2.29 -2.56
N PRO A 68 -6.28 3.14 -3.21
CA PRO A 68 -4.92 2.74 -3.57
C PRO A 68 -4.01 2.76 -2.35
N ALA A 69 -2.92 2.04 -2.43
CA ALA A 69 -1.91 2.09 -1.40
C ALA A 69 -1.15 3.40 -1.57
N ARG A 70 -1.03 4.16 -0.51
CA ARG A 70 -0.28 5.41 -0.55
C ARG A 70 1.12 5.12 -0.11
N VAL A 71 2.07 5.46 -0.95
CA VAL A 71 3.44 5.01 -0.78
C VAL A 71 4.42 6.14 -1.01
N VAL A 72 5.63 5.93 -0.53
CA VAL A 72 6.77 6.77 -0.85
C VAL A 72 7.66 5.92 -1.74
N VAL A 73 8.11 6.48 -2.84
CA VAL A 73 8.94 5.73 -3.78
C VAL A 73 10.36 6.25 -3.77
N ALA A 74 11.28 5.43 -4.25
CA ALA A 74 12.68 5.80 -4.32
C ALA A 74 12.86 6.80 -5.45
N GLU A 75 13.55 7.88 -5.14
CA GLU A 75 13.80 8.93 -6.12
C GLU A 75 14.85 8.48 -7.09
N GLU A 76 14.73 8.91 -8.33
CA GLU A 76 15.71 8.58 -9.30
C GLU A 76 16.99 9.29 -8.95
N ARG A 77 18.19 8.60 -9.00
CA ARG A 77 19.38 9.15 -8.62
C ARG A 77 19.91 9.88 -9.69
N GLY A 78 19.87 10.62 -10.09
CA GLY A 78 20.38 11.30 -11.13
C GLY A 78 21.74 11.21 -11.29
N GLU A 79 22.60 10.80 -11.23
CA GLU A 79 23.67 10.82 -11.32
C GLU A 79 24.30 10.84 -12.05
N ASP A 80 24.69 11.14 -12.12
CA ASP A 80 25.19 11.36 -12.72
C ASP A 80 25.83 11.10 -12.87
#